data_26770dc58d09d6ce47ba755cf66b8077
#
_entry.id   26770dc58d09d6ce47ba755cf66b8077
#
_cell.length_a   1.000
_cell.length_b   1.000
_cell.length_c   1.000
_cell.angle_alpha   90.00
_cell.angle_beta   90.00
_cell.angle_gamma   90.00
#
_symmetry.space_group_name_H-M   'P 1'
#
loop_
_entity.id
_entity.type
_entity.pdbx_description
1 polymer ?
#
loop_
_entity_poly.entity_id
_entity_poly.type
_entity_poly.pdbx_seq_one_letter_code
_entity_poly.pdbx_strand_id
1 'polypeptide(L)'
;MKRCLLLLCACLFGILAFAQEDPVLMRVNGREVSRSEFEYSYHHYRAGEGRELSPKEYALLFSQAIQKVEAAKAIGLDTTAAFRKQQEENRIELMEDYLVDKQTVDSCARVSYQKMALKAHNGQVQVMQIFKYLPQTITSRHLEEEKARMDSIYQAIRNQPGLDFSALVERYSDDRQSRWIEGLQTTVEFENIAFALSKGEISEPFFTPAGIHILKVMDRKELPVYEDVVDGIVQRILHKEIRNQGIGKVIERLKREWRYTPNQTGIEELLTKGDTERTLFAIDGQEYTGGRFKQFAASHPMTVKRQLEEFVAKSLLDYESRNLDKKYPEVRYALQKADEDYLIKEMTRQKVELPAMNDRAGLATYFKFHSSDYRWDSPRYKGVVLHCADKKIAKRAKKMLKKLPSDEWVDKLRQTFNTSGAKKIQIEQGTFADGENKYVDKLVFKSGDFEPLLSYPFTVIVGKKQKGPDDYREVIDRVRKDYRSYLDTCWMRELSESGKVEINQEVLKTVNNN
;
A
#
# COMPACT_ATOMS: atom_id res chain seq x y z
N MET A 1 -64.82 -5.01 41.38
CA MET A 1 -63.38 -4.89 41.57
C MET A 1 -62.56 -6.16 41.20
N LYS A 2 -63.04 -7.05 40.33
CA LYS A 2 -62.30 -8.28 39.92
C LYS A 2 -61.99 -8.33 38.38
N ARG A 3 -62.31 -7.28 37.62
CA ARG A 3 -62.06 -7.24 36.18
C ARG A 3 -60.95 -6.28 35.76
N CYS A 4 -60.41 -5.45 36.65
CA CYS A 4 -59.25 -4.55 36.35
C CYS A 4 -57.90 -5.19 36.70
N LEU A 5 -57.85 -6.33 37.40
CA LEU A 5 -56.58 -6.96 37.77
C LEU A 5 -56.01 -7.92 36.69
N LEU A 6 -56.84 -8.30 35.71
CA LEU A 6 -56.46 -9.23 34.64
C LEU A 6 -55.90 -8.52 33.40
N LEU A 7 -56.09 -7.22 33.29
CA LEU A 7 -55.53 -6.42 32.18
C LEU A 7 -54.13 -5.85 32.47
N LEU A 8 -53.71 -5.85 33.75
CA LEU A 8 -52.36 -5.38 34.12
C LEU A 8 -51.29 -6.49 34.02
N CYS A 9 -51.67 -7.76 34.03
CA CYS A 9 -50.74 -8.87 33.83
C CYS A 9 -50.46 -9.20 32.34
N ALA A 10 -51.30 -8.73 31.43
CA ALA A 10 -51.08 -8.99 29.99
C ALA A 10 -50.12 -8.01 29.30
N CYS A 11 -49.80 -6.87 29.95
CA CYS A 11 -48.85 -5.89 29.40
C CYS A 11 -47.40 -6.07 29.87
N LEU A 12 -47.11 -7.03 30.75
CA LEU A 12 -45.77 -7.32 31.26
C LEU A 12 -45.08 -8.49 30.56
N PHE A 13 -45.73 -9.11 29.55
CA PHE A 13 -45.13 -10.21 28.78
C PHE A 13 -44.66 -9.83 27.38
N GLY A 14 -44.54 -8.56 27.08
CA GLY A 14 -44.31 -8.06 25.71
C GLY A 14 -42.97 -7.44 25.42
N ILE A 15 -41.94 -7.50 26.28
CA ILE A 15 -40.58 -7.05 25.93
C ILE A 15 -39.54 -7.93 26.63
N LEU A 16 -39.56 -9.21 26.36
CA LEU A 16 -38.36 -9.99 26.30
C LEU A 16 -37.97 -10.01 24.82
N ALA A 17 -37.37 -8.94 24.33
CA ALA A 17 -36.48 -9.02 23.19
C ALA A 17 -35.37 -9.98 23.66
N PHE A 18 -35.49 -11.25 23.30
CA PHE A 18 -34.36 -12.17 23.34
C PHE A 18 -33.28 -11.48 22.49
N ALA A 19 -32.28 -10.90 23.13
CA ALA A 19 -30.99 -10.74 22.49
C ALA A 19 -30.67 -12.17 22.02
N GLN A 20 -30.83 -12.43 20.73
CA GLN A 20 -30.51 -13.71 20.14
C GLN A 20 -29.03 -13.89 20.41
N GLU A 21 -28.67 -14.76 21.37
CA GLU A 21 -27.27 -15.04 21.68
C GLU A 21 -26.60 -15.41 20.37
N ASP A 22 -25.49 -14.73 20.06
CA ASP A 22 -24.67 -15.01 18.88
C ASP A 22 -24.01 -16.39 19.09
N PRO A 23 -24.49 -17.47 18.46
CA PRO A 23 -24.10 -18.82 18.84
C PRO A 23 -22.62 -19.07 18.49
N VAL A 24 -21.93 -19.83 19.34
CA VAL A 24 -20.57 -20.28 19.07
C VAL A 24 -20.57 -21.23 17.87
N LEU A 25 -19.94 -20.84 16.79
CA LEU A 25 -19.80 -21.63 15.56
C LEU A 25 -18.63 -22.59 15.64
N MET A 26 -17.50 -22.16 16.21
CA MET A 26 -16.32 -23.03 16.38
C MET A 26 -15.53 -22.67 17.63
N ARG A 27 -14.74 -23.66 18.08
CA ARG A 27 -13.68 -23.46 19.08
C ARG A 27 -12.35 -23.89 18.50
N VAL A 28 -11.34 -23.02 18.58
CA VAL A 28 -9.97 -23.29 18.12
C VAL A 28 -9.01 -23.03 19.27
N ASN A 29 -8.37 -24.07 19.78
CA ASN A 29 -7.46 -23.99 20.94
C ASN A 29 -8.10 -23.31 22.18
N GLY A 30 -9.41 -23.49 22.37
CA GLY A 30 -10.17 -22.89 23.45
C GLY A 30 -10.74 -21.49 23.15
N ARG A 31 -10.30 -20.83 22.08
CA ARG A 31 -10.92 -19.59 21.61
C ARG A 31 -12.28 -19.88 20.97
N GLU A 32 -13.30 -19.21 21.45
CA GLU A 32 -14.64 -19.25 20.85
C GLU A 32 -14.73 -18.26 19.69
N VAL A 33 -15.33 -18.72 18.60
CA VAL A 33 -15.68 -17.92 17.43
C VAL A 33 -17.18 -17.95 17.28
N SER A 34 -17.80 -16.78 17.30
CA SER A 34 -19.24 -16.67 17.11
C SER A 34 -19.63 -16.80 15.64
N ARG A 35 -20.93 -17.04 15.40
CA ARG A 35 -21.49 -17.06 14.05
C ARG A 35 -21.28 -15.73 13.33
N SER A 36 -21.55 -14.60 13.98
CA SER A 36 -21.42 -13.28 13.38
C SER A 36 -19.96 -12.92 13.03
N GLU A 37 -18.99 -13.31 13.88
CA GLU A 37 -17.56 -13.17 13.57
C GLU A 37 -17.19 -13.96 12.31
N PHE A 38 -17.64 -15.20 12.22
CA PHE A 38 -17.39 -16.05 11.07
C PHE A 38 -18.04 -15.50 9.79
N GLU A 39 -19.33 -15.11 9.86
CA GLU A 39 -20.06 -14.52 8.73
C GLU A 39 -19.37 -13.25 8.22
N TYR A 40 -18.94 -12.36 9.12
CA TYR A 40 -18.18 -11.17 8.77
C TYR A 40 -16.92 -11.54 7.96
N SER A 41 -16.11 -12.46 8.45
CA SER A 41 -14.89 -12.90 7.79
C SER A 41 -15.14 -13.59 6.45
N TYR A 42 -16.19 -14.42 6.38
CA TYR A 42 -16.59 -15.13 5.16
C TYR A 42 -17.03 -14.18 4.03
N HIS A 43 -17.85 -13.18 4.37
CA HIS A 43 -18.28 -12.18 3.39
C HIS A 43 -17.12 -11.34 2.85
N HIS A 44 -16.19 -10.96 3.71
CA HIS A 44 -14.98 -10.24 3.30
C HIS A 44 -14.07 -11.08 2.40
N TYR A 45 -13.92 -12.38 2.70
CA TYR A 45 -13.17 -13.31 1.84
C TYR A 45 -13.79 -13.39 0.43
N ARG A 46 -15.10 -13.57 0.33
CA ARG A 46 -15.82 -13.63 -0.98
C ARG A 46 -15.66 -12.35 -1.78
N ALA A 47 -15.68 -11.20 -1.14
CA ALA A 47 -15.53 -9.90 -1.82
C ALA A 47 -14.12 -9.67 -2.37
N GLY A 48 -13.08 -10.27 -1.75
CA GLY A 48 -11.67 -9.99 -2.08
C GLY A 48 -11.02 -10.96 -3.06
N GLU A 49 -11.26 -12.29 -2.92
CA GLU A 49 -10.45 -13.30 -3.62
C GLU A 49 -11.09 -13.94 -4.86
N GLY A 50 -12.33 -13.62 -5.17
CA GLY A 50 -13.01 -14.10 -6.40
C GLY A 50 -13.23 -15.61 -6.48
N ARG A 51 -12.82 -16.40 -5.47
CA ARG A 51 -13.01 -17.86 -5.41
C ARG A 51 -14.22 -18.18 -4.56
N GLU A 52 -15.23 -18.78 -5.16
CA GLU A 52 -16.40 -19.25 -4.41
C GLU A 52 -16.03 -20.51 -3.60
N LEU A 53 -15.90 -20.32 -2.27
CA LEU A 53 -15.86 -21.43 -1.32
C LEU A 53 -17.22 -21.52 -0.61
N SER A 54 -17.65 -22.75 -0.33
CA SER A 54 -18.77 -22.97 0.59
C SER A 54 -18.40 -22.58 2.02
N PRO A 55 -19.36 -22.24 2.89
CA PRO A 55 -19.07 -21.97 4.31
C PRO A 55 -18.28 -23.10 4.99
N LYS A 56 -18.50 -24.35 4.59
CA LYS A 56 -17.79 -25.51 5.12
C LYS A 56 -16.31 -25.54 4.71
N GLU A 57 -16.01 -25.23 3.45
CA GLU A 57 -14.63 -25.16 2.96
C GLU A 57 -13.92 -23.97 3.59
N TYR A 58 -14.60 -22.82 3.68
CA TYR A 58 -14.03 -21.64 4.32
C TYR A 58 -13.77 -21.86 5.82
N ALA A 59 -14.63 -22.59 6.54
CA ALA A 59 -14.44 -22.89 7.96
C ALA A 59 -13.10 -23.59 8.24
N LEU A 60 -12.61 -24.43 7.32
CA LEU A 60 -11.29 -25.05 7.45
C LEU A 60 -10.16 -24.00 7.31
N LEU A 61 -10.22 -23.15 6.30
CA LEU A 61 -9.25 -22.07 6.12
C LEU A 61 -9.25 -21.10 7.30
N PHE A 62 -10.43 -20.73 7.75
CA PHE A 62 -10.62 -19.83 8.88
C PHE A 62 -10.06 -20.43 10.18
N SER A 63 -10.31 -21.72 10.44
CA SER A 63 -9.74 -22.40 11.61
C SER A 63 -8.20 -22.44 11.57
N GLN A 64 -7.60 -22.61 10.41
CA GLN A 64 -6.14 -22.55 10.22
C GLN A 64 -5.59 -21.15 10.48
N ALA A 65 -6.30 -20.10 10.02
CA ALA A 65 -5.93 -18.72 10.31
C ALA A 65 -5.93 -18.45 11.81
N ILE A 66 -6.99 -18.88 12.53
CA ILE A 66 -7.07 -18.76 14.00
C ILE A 66 -5.94 -19.53 14.70
N GLN A 67 -5.58 -20.72 14.23
CA GLN A 67 -4.43 -21.45 14.79
C GLN A 67 -3.12 -20.67 14.66
N LYS A 68 -2.89 -19.99 13.52
CA LYS A 68 -1.74 -19.10 13.32
C LYS A 68 -1.76 -17.90 14.28
N VAL A 69 -2.94 -17.31 14.49
CA VAL A 69 -3.14 -16.20 15.45
C VAL A 69 -2.82 -16.63 16.87
N GLU A 70 -3.35 -17.78 17.31
CA GLU A 70 -3.11 -18.28 18.66
C GLU A 70 -1.63 -18.66 18.88
N ALA A 71 -0.96 -19.18 17.85
CA ALA A 71 0.49 -19.42 17.90
C ALA A 71 1.29 -18.10 18.00
N ALA A 72 0.85 -17.03 17.32
CA ALA A 72 1.47 -15.72 17.44
C ALA A 72 1.29 -15.11 18.84
N LYS A 73 0.11 -15.22 19.41
CA LYS A 73 -0.19 -14.78 20.80
C LYS A 73 0.62 -15.57 21.83
N ALA A 74 0.76 -16.88 21.64
CA ALA A 74 1.51 -17.73 22.55
C ALA A 74 2.98 -17.30 22.72
N ILE A 75 3.57 -16.64 21.72
CA ILE A 75 4.92 -16.07 21.79
C ILE A 75 4.93 -14.56 22.08
N GLY A 76 3.77 -13.96 22.40
CA GLY A 76 3.65 -12.57 22.82
C GLY A 76 3.74 -11.52 21.69
N LEU A 77 3.49 -11.88 20.43
CA LEU A 77 3.53 -10.93 19.33
C LEU A 77 2.46 -9.83 19.47
N ASP A 78 1.31 -10.13 20.05
CA ASP A 78 0.22 -9.21 20.36
C ASP A 78 0.54 -8.18 21.46
N THR A 79 1.64 -8.35 22.17
CA THR A 79 2.11 -7.42 23.21
C THR A 79 3.24 -6.51 22.77
N THR A 80 3.72 -6.66 21.53
CA THR A 80 4.85 -5.89 21.01
C THR A 80 4.49 -4.42 20.73
N ALA A 81 5.48 -3.54 20.81
CA ALA A 81 5.28 -2.12 20.45
C ALA A 81 4.87 -1.94 18.97
N ALA A 82 5.37 -2.79 18.08
CA ALA A 82 5.01 -2.78 16.67
C ALA A 82 3.54 -3.15 16.45
N PHE A 83 3.03 -4.17 17.15
CA PHE A 83 1.63 -4.55 17.10
C PHE A 83 0.72 -3.43 17.62
N ARG A 84 1.04 -2.83 18.77
CA ARG A 84 0.25 -1.72 19.33
C ARG A 84 0.20 -0.52 18.40
N LYS A 85 1.31 -0.22 17.73
CA LYS A 85 1.36 0.86 16.73
C LYS A 85 0.44 0.54 15.55
N GLN A 86 0.48 -0.69 15.05
CA GLN A 86 -0.40 -1.12 13.95
C GLN A 86 -1.88 -1.10 14.35
N GLN A 87 -2.22 -1.51 15.56
CA GLN A 87 -3.59 -1.40 16.08
C GLN A 87 -4.10 0.05 16.07
N GLU A 88 -3.28 0.99 16.48
CA GLU A 88 -3.66 2.40 16.48
C GLU A 88 -3.83 2.92 15.04
N GLU A 89 -2.93 2.55 14.12
CA GLU A 89 -3.04 2.91 12.70
C GLU A 89 -4.31 2.32 12.08
N ASN A 90 -4.61 1.05 12.29
CA ASN A 90 -5.84 0.40 11.82
C ASN A 90 -7.10 1.07 12.39
N ARG A 91 -7.07 1.46 13.68
CA ARG A 91 -8.18 2.16 14.32
C ARG A 91 -8.41 3.55 13.72
N ILE A 92 -7.35 4.30 13.44
CA ILE A 92 -7.44 5.62 12.81
C ILE A 92 -8.01 5.50 11.39
N GLU A 93 -7.54 4.53 10.60
CA GLU A 93 -8.02 4.29 9.23
C GLU A 93 -9.51 3.94 9.21
N LEU A 94 -9.93 3.00 10.04
CA LEU A 94 -11.35 2.62 10.14
C LEU A 94 -12.24 3.74 10.66
N MET A 95 -11.70 4.62 11.51
CA MET A 95 -12.44 5.78 11.99
C MET A 95 -12.80 6.77 10.89
N GLU A 96 -11.92 6.97 9.92
CA GLU A 96 -12.17 7.95 8.85
C GLU A 96 -13.51 7.70 8.16
N ASP A 97 -13.89 6.44 7.96
CA ASP A 97 -15.17 6.05 7.35
C ASP A 97 -16.40 6.36 8.23
N TYR A 98 -16.25 6.35 9.56
CA TYR A 98 -17.34 6.60 10.52
C TYR A 98 -17.45 8.06 10.98
N LEU A 99 -16.37 8.83 10.81
CA LEU A 99 -16.35 10.26 11.11
C LEU A 99 -16.93 11.11 9.98
N VAL A 100 -17.14 10.52 8.82
CA VAL A 100 -17.72 11.20 7.66
C VAL A 100 -19.24 10.97 7.63
N ASP A 101 -20.01 12.03 7.86
CA ASP A 101 -21.46 11.99 7.64
C ASP A 101 -21.75 11.85 6.14
N LYS A 102 -22.09 10.63 5.71
CA LYS A 102 -22.36 10.29 4.31
C LYS A 102 -23.41 11.21 3.67
N GLN A 103 -24.45 11.65 4.42
CA GLN A 103 -25.46 12.58 3.91
C GLN A 103 -24.88 13.97 3.68
N THR A 104 -24.02 14.43 4.57
CA THR A 104 -23.33 15.72 4.40
C THR A 104 -22.35 15.65 3.22
N VAL A 105 -21.63 14.54 3.07
CA VAL A 105 -20.71 14.34 1.94
C VAL A 105 -21.46 14.34 0.61
N ASP A 106 -22.55 13.57 0.48
CA ASP A 106 -23.37 13.56 -0.73
C ASP A 106 -23.96 14.93 -1.04
N SER A 107 -24.52 15.61 -0.04
CA SER A 107 -25.05 16.98 -0.21
C SER A 107 -23.96 17.95 -0.69
N CYS A 108 -22.78 17.87 -0.13
CA CYS A 108 -21.66 18.71 -0.53
C CYS A 108 -21.12 18.33 -1.92
N ALA A 109 -21.08 17.04 -2.24
CA ALA A 109 -20.70 16.57 -3.57
C ALA A 109 -21.68 17.07 -4.63
N ARG A 110 -22.99 17.02 -4.38
CA ARG A 110 -24.01 17.59 -5.28
C ARG A 110 -23.87 19.09 -5.46
N VAL A 111 -23.66 19.84 -4.38
CA VAL A 111 -23.41 21.29 -4.47
C VAL A 111 -22.12 21.57 -5.26
N SER A 112 -21.08 20.78 -5.06
CA SER A 112 -19.83 20.92 -5.81
C SER A 112 -20.00 20.59 -7.28
N TYR A 113 -20.72 19.51 -7.61
CA TYR A 113 -21.08 19.16 -8.98
C TYR A 113 -21.90 20.27 -9.66
N GLN A 114 -22.89 20.81 -8.96
CA GLN A 114 -23.66 21.96 -9.49
C GLN A 114 -22.76 23.17 -9.75
N LYS A 115 -21.83 23.48 -8.85
CA LYS A 115 -20.86 24.56 -9.07
C LYS A 115 -19.92 24.26 -10.25
N MET A 116 -19.52 23.01 -10.44
CA MET A 116 -18.74 22.57 -11.60
C MET A 116 -19.55 22.75 -12.89
N ALA A 117 -20.82 22.37 -12.90
CA ALA A 117 -21.69 22.52 -14.03
C ALA A 117 -21.93 24.01 -14.41
N LEU A 118 -22.03 24.90 -13.42
CA LEU A 118 -22.16 26.33 -13.61
C LEU A 118 -20.84 26.99 -14.06
N LYS A 119 -19.71 26.62 -13.47
CA LYS A 119 -18.38 27.18 -13.77
C LYS A 119 -17.84 26.72 -15.12
N ALA A 120 -18.17 25.52 -15.50
CA ALA A 120 -17.49 24.85 -16.59
C ALA A 120 -18.00 25.27 -17.96
N HIS A 121 -18.93 26.29 -18.13
CA HIS A 121 -19.52 26.27 -19.44
C HIS A 121 -19.40 24.88 -20.05
N ASN A 122 -19.61 23.94 -19.15
CA ASN A 122 -19.81 22.53 -19.28
C ASN A 122 -18.55 21.68 -19.55
N GLY A 123 -18.01 21.06 -18.52
CA GLY A 123 -17.27 19.85 -18.72
C GLY A 123 -15.80 19.86 -18.32
N GLN A 124 -15.04 19.05 -19.02
CA GLN A 124 -13.59 18.93 -18.88
C GLN A 124 -12.90 19.75 -19.95
N VAL A 125 -11.80 20.41 -19.61
CA VAL A 125 -10.93 21.10 -20.56
C VAL A 125 -9.56 20.43 -20.62
N GLN A 126 -9.11 20.14 -21.83
CA GLN A 126 -7.73 19.69 -22.03
C GLN A 126 -6.86 20.93 -22.22
N VAL A 127 -5.90 21.12 -21.31
CA VAL A 127 -5.00 22.27 -21.34
C VAL A 127 -3.55 21.85 -21.58
N MET A 128 -2.83 22.72 -22.26
CA MET A 128 -1.39 22.74 -22.35
C MET A 128 -0.92 24.11 -21.89
N GLN A 129 0.23 24.21 -21.21
CA GLN A 129 0.65 25.46 -20.60
C GLN A 129 2.15 25.75 -20.79
N ILE A 130 2.47 27.02 -20.90
CA ILE A 130 3.80 27.53 -20.60
C ILE A 130 3.75 27.95 -19.14
N PHE A 131 4.43 27.20 -18.29
CA PHE A 131 4.43 27.39 -16.84
C PHE A 131 5.83 27.67 -16.34
N LYS A 132 5.96 28.67 -15.47
CA LYS A 132 7.18 28.96 -14.76
C LYS A 132 6.95 28.90 -13.26
N TYR A 133 7.61 27.96 -12.59
CA TYR A 133 7.55 27.86 -11.15
C TYR A 133 8.19 29.07 -10.48
N LEU A 134 7.51 29.65 -9.51
CA LEU A 134 8.00 30.77 -8.71
C LEU A 134 7.95 30.38 -7.22
N PRO A 135 9.11 30.23 -6.57
CA PRO A 135 9.14 29.93 -5.14
C PRO A 135 8.59 31.10 -4.32
N GLN A 136 7.98 30.81 -3.16
CA GLN A 136 7.40 31.81 -2.26
C GLN A 136 8.45 32.83 -1.73
N THR A 137 9.73 32.48 -1.80
CA THR A 137 10.86 33.31 -1.38
C THR A 137 11.51 34.09 -2.52
N ILE A 138 10.81 34.18 -3.68
CA ILE A 138 11.33 34.90 -4.86
C ILE A 138 11.55 36.38 -4.55
N THR A 139 12.65 36.96 -5.05
CA THR A 139 12.90 38.39 -4.91
C THR A 139 12.04 39.18 -5.91
N SER A 140 11.64 40.41 -5.56
CA SER A 140 10.83 41.27 -6.43
C SER A 140 11.49 41.48 -7.82
N ARG A 141 12.81 41.63 -7.86
CA ARG A 141 13.56 41.78 -9.12
C ARG A 141 13.40 40.54 -10.04
N HIS A 142 13.56 39.35 -9.47
CA HIS A 142 13.46 38.11 -10.26
C HIS A 142 12.00 37.84 -10.68
N LEU A 143 11.05 38.21 -9.86
CA LEU A 143 9.62 38.15 -10.20
C LEU A 143 9.30 39.02 -11.43
N GLU A 144 9.79 40.27 -11.46
CA GLU A 144 9.58 41.17 -12.61
C GLU A 144 10.31 40.68 -13.88
N GLU A 145 11.51 40.09 -13.74
CA GLU A 145 12.24 39.47 -14.85
C GLU A 145 11.45 38.31 -15.48
N GLU A 146 10.90 37.39 -14.68
CA GLU A 146 10.12 36.26 -15.17
C GLU A 146 8.77 36.71 -15.75
N LYS A 147 8.11 37.69 -15.14
CA LYS A 147 6.89 38.31 -15.67
C LYS A 147 7.16 38.93 -17.07
N ALA A 148 8.20 39.75 -17.20
CA ALA A 148 8.56 40.37 -18.48
C ALA A 148 8.87 39.33 -19.56
N ARG A 149 9.48 38.19 -19.16
CA ARG A 149 9.76 37.06 -20.07
C ARG A 149 8.45 36.45 -20.57
N MET A 150 7.50 36.15 -19.66
CA MET A 150 6.20 35.57 -20.00
C MET A 150 5.37 36.53 -20.87
N ASP A 151 5.39 37.84 -20.57
CA ASP A 151 4.76 38.87 -21.39
C ASP A 151 5.35 38.89 -22.81
N SER A 152 6.67 38.79 -22.93
CA SER A 152 7.36 38.74 -24.24
C SER A 152 6.96 37.50 -25.06
N ILE A 153 6.86 36.33 -24.42
CA ILE A 153 6.39 35.09 -25.05
C ILE A 153 4.95 35.27 -25.55
N TYR A 154 4.07 35.82 -24.70
CA TYR A 154 2.69 36.06 -25.05
C TYR A 154 2.56 37.04 -26.24
N GLN A 155 3.34 38.13 -26.26
CA GLN A 155 3.37 39.07 -27.39
C GLN A 155 3.85 38.40 -28.67
N ALA A 156 4.85 37.52 -28.60
CA ALA A 156 5.32 36.74 -29.75
C ALA A 156 4.19 35.84 -30.31
N ILE A 157 3.43 35.19 -29.45
CA ILE A 157 2.28 34.35 -29.82
C ILE A 157 1.20 35.21 -30.53
N ARG A 158 0.88 36.39 -29.97
CA ARG A 158 -0.13 37.28 -30.54
C ARG A 158 0.28 37.83 -31.91
N ASN A 159 1.57 38.15 -32.09
CA ASN A 159 2.05 38.76 -33.32
C ASN A 159 2.27 37.73 -34.44
N GLN A 160 2.31 36.46 -34.16
CA GLN A 160 2.47 35.36 -35.11
C GLN A 160 1.39 34.27 -34.93
N PRO A 161 0.18 34.46 -35.48
CA PRO A 161 -0.93 33.51 -35.32
C PRO A 161 -0.69 32.20 -36.04
N GLY A 162 0.17 31.40 -35.74
CA GLY A 162 0.56 30.11 -36.36
C GLY A 162 1.78 29.51 -35.70
N LEU A 163 2.31 30.18 -34.66
CA LEU A 163 3.37 29.63 -33.83
C LEU A 163 2.91 28.33 -33.18
N ASP A 164 3.72 27.30 -33.30
CA ASP A 164 3.46 26.04 -32.63
C ASP A 164 3.61 26.20 -31.12
N PHE A 165 2.46 26.23 -30.45
CA PHE A 165 2.41 26.35 -28.99
C PHE A 165 3.12 25.19 -28.28
N SER A 166 3.08 23.98 -28.86
CA SER A 166 3.78 22.81 -28.30
C SER A 166 5.29 22.99 -28.31
N ALA A 167 5.83 23.57 -29.39
CA ALA A 167 7.27 23.90 -29.46
C ALA A 167 7.68 24.96 -28.43
N LEU A 168 6.81 25.92 -28.14
CA LEU A 168 7.06 26.91 -27.09
C LEU A 168 7.02 26.28 -25.69
N VAL A 169 6.07 25.37 -25.44
CA VAL A 169 5.99 24.60 -24.18
C VAL A 169 7.27 23.80 -23.96
N GLU A 170 7.73 23.07 -24.98
CA GLU A 170 8.99 22.31 -24.88
C GLU A 170 10.20 23.20 -24.55
N ARG A 171 10.21 24.41 -25.06
CA ARG A 171 11.33 25.33 -24.91
C ARG A 171 11.31 26.13 -23.60
N TYR A 172 10.12 26.54 -23.14
CA TYR A 172 10.01 27.54 -22.08
C TYR A 172 9.28 27.08 -20.83
N SER A 173 8.56 25.94 -20.89
CA SER A 173 7.75 25.47 -19.77
C SER A 173 8.50 24.54 -18.82
N ASP A 174 8.26 24.72 -17.54
CA ASP A 174 8.68 23.77 -16.49
C ASP A 174 7.71 22.56 -16.41
N ASP A 175 6.50 22.68 -16.99
CA ASP A 175 5.51 21.59 -17.12
C ASP A 175 5.13 21.42 -18.60
N ARG A 176 5.50 20.27 -19.17
CA ARG A 176 5.35 19.98 -20.61
C ARG A 176 4.17 19.09 -20.95
N GLN A 177 3.37 18.69 -19.94
CA GLN A 177 2.29 17.73 -20.12
C GLN A 177 0.97 18.43 -20.46
N SER A 178 0.28 17.94 -21.49
CA SER A 178 -1.13 18.25 -21.70
C SER A 178 -1.99 17.37 -20.81
N ARG A 179 -2.97 17.96 -20.12
CA ARG A 179 -3.85 17.21 -19.19
C ARG A 179 -5.30 17.67 -19.28
N TRP A 180 -6.20 16.74 -19.02
CA TRP A 180 -7.61 17.06 -18.81
C TRP A 180 -7.81 17.59 -17.38
N ILE A 181 -8.57 18.66 -17.26
CA ILE A 181 -8.90 19.31 -15.99
C ILE A 181 -10.41 19.35 -15.84
N GLU A 182 -10.85 18.93 -14.67
CA GLU A 182 -12.21 19.10 -14.18
C GLU A 182 -12.24 20.21 -13.12
N GLY A 183 -13.43 20.72 -12.81
CA GLY A 183 -13.58 21.67 -11.70
C GLY A 183 -13.09 21.09 -10.37
N LEU A 184 -12.56 21.94 -9.51
CA LEU A 184 -12.02 21.63 -8.18
C LEU A 184 -10.68 20.83 -8.16
N GLN A 185 -10.00 20.71 -9.31
CA GLN A 185 -8.69 20.03 -9.38
C GLN A 185 -7.51 20.97 -9.20
N THR A 186 -7.69 22.26 -9.51
CA THR A 186 -6.60 23.24 -9.49
C THR A 186 -6.98 24.46 -8.64
N THR A 187 -6.15 25.51 -8.67
CA THR A 187 -6.47 26.76 -7.99
C THR A 187 -7.62 27.48 -8.67
N VAL A 188 -8.33 28.32 -7.92
CA VAL A 188 -9.49 29.09 -8.43
C VAL A 188 -9.09 29.98 -9.59
N GLU A 189 -7.90 30.60 -9.53
CA GLU A 189 -7.36 31.47 -10.57
C GLU A 189 -7.14 30.69 -11.86
N PHE A 190 -6.52 29.51 -11.75
CA PHE A 190 -6.27 28.65 -12.90
C PHE A 190 -7.57 28.17 -13.56
N GLU A 191 -8.52 27.69 -12.76
CA GLU A 191 -9.81 27.20 -13.25
C GLU A 191 -10.63 28.31 -13.91
N ASN A 192 -10.66 29.49 -13.32
CA ASN A 192 -11.39 30.62 -13.91
C ASN A 192 -10.88 30.96 -15.31
N ILE A 193 -9.58 30.91 -15.54
CA ILE A 193 -8.99 31.15 -16.86
C ILE A 193 -9.24 29.96 -17.80
N ALA A 194 -8.91 28.74 -17.38
CA ALA A 194 -9.01 27.55 -18.22
C ALA A 194 -10.44 27.30 -18.75
N PHE A 195 -11.44 27.48 -17.88
CA PHE A 195 -12.83 27.26 -18.26
C PHE A 195 -13.47 28.43 -19.01
N ALA A 196 -12.92 29.65 -18.94
CA ALA A 196 -13.40 30.79 -19.73
C ALA A 196 -12.92 30.75 -21.19
N LEU A 197 -11.80 30.09 -21.49
CA LEU A 197 -11.24 30.02 -22.84
C LEU A 197 -11.96 29.01 -23.71
N SER A 198 -12.14 29.37 -24.99
CA SER A 198 -12.61 28.45 -26.03
C SER A 198 -11.55 27.50 -26.52
N LYS A 199 -11.94 26.40 -27.18
CA LYS A 199 -10.97 25.47 -27.82
C LYS A 199 -10.04 26.22 -28.80
N GLY A 200 -8.74 26.05 -28.63
CA GLY A 200 -7.69 26.69 -29.40
C GLY A 200 -7.27 28.06 -28.87
N GLU A 201 -8.02 28.67 -27.97
CA GLU A 201 -7.71 29.98 -27.40
C GLU A 201 -6.58 29.91 -26.38
N ILE A 202 -5.81 31.02 -26.28
CA ILE A 202 -4.64 31.13 -25.42
C ILE A 202 -4.87 32.28 -24.42
N SER A 203 -4.57 32.05 -23.14
CA SER A 203 -4.71 33.07 -22.09
C SER A 203 -3.63 34.13 -22.19
N GLU A 204 -3.90 35.28 -21.59
CA GLU A 204 -2.84 36.17 -21.12
C GLU A 204 -2.01 35.51 -20.01
N PRO A 205 -0.78 36.00 -19.74
CA PRO A 205 -0.04 35.59 -18.58
C PRO A 205 -0.80 35.86 -17.28
N PHE A 206 -0.91 34.87 -16.39
CA PHE A 206 -1.56 35.02 -15.09
C PHE A 206 -0.84 34.27 -13.99
N PHE A 207 -1.08 34.66 -12.74
CA PHE A 207 -0.44 34.10 -11.57
C PHE A 207 -1.34 33.11 -10.84
N THR A 208 -0.70 32.10 -10.26
CA THR A 208 -1.25 31.24 -9.22
C THR A 208 -0.24 31.16 -8.06
N PRO A 209 -0.59 30.57 -6.92
CA PRO A 209 0.39 30.32 -5.85
C PRO A 209 1.61 29.49 -6.26
N ALA A 210 1.54 28.76 -7.38
CA ALA A 210 2.62 27.93 -7.88
C ALA A 210 3.57 28.68 -8.84
N GLY A 211 3.12 29.75 -9.48
CA GLY A 211 3.92 30.50 -10.45
C GLY A 211 3.11 31.26 -11.47
N ILE A 212 3.71 31.54 -12.63
CA ILE A 212 3.10 32.26 -13.75
C ILE A 212 2.81 31.31 -14.92
N HIS A 213 1.66 31.50 -15.56
CA HIS A 213 1.14 30.61 -16.59
C HIS A 213 0.68 31.35 -17.84
N ILE A 214 0.80 30.70 -19.00
CA ILE A 214 0.08 30.99 -20.22
C ILE A 214 -0.58 29.68 -20.64
N LEU A 215 -1.91 29.64 -20.72
CA LEU A 215 -2.70 28.44 -21.04
C LEU A 215 -3.14 28.43 -22.50
N LYS A 216 -3.21 27.23 -23.09
CA LYS A 216 -3.97 26.96 -24.31
C LYS A 216 -4.94 25.83 -24.06
N VAL A 217 -6.21 26.04 -24.42
CA VAL A 217 -7.23 24.97 -24.39
C VAL A 217 -7.12 24.16 -25.68
N MET A 218 -6.76 22.89 -25.54
CA MET A 218 -6.57 21.96 -26.64
C MET A 218 -7.86 21.31 -27.08
N ASP A 219 -8.70 20.93 -26.11
CA ASP A 219 -10.00 20.29 -26.35
C ASP A 219 -10.97 20.51 -25.18
N ARG A 220 -12.26 20.20 -25.40
CA ARG A 220 -13.32 20.27 -24.39
C ARG A 220 -14.22 19.04 -24.49
N LYS A 221 -14.73 18.56 -23.33
CA LYS A 221 -15.74 17.51 -23.21
C LYS A 221 -16.85 17.98 -22.28
N GLU A 222 -18.06 17.48 -22.50
CA GLU A 222 -19.15 17.69 -21.56
C GLU A 222 -18.84 17.11 -20.18
N LEU A 223 -19.42 17.72 -19.14
CA LEU A 223 -19.30 17.21 -17.79
C LEU A 223 -20.03 15.86 -17.72
N PRO A 224 -19.39 14.76 -17.31
CA PRO A 224 -20.07 13.48 -17.13
C PRO A 224 -21.22 13.61 -16.12
N VAL A 225 -22.18 12.69 -16.16
CA VAL A 225 -23.29 12.67 -15.19
C VAL A 225 -22.75 12.50 -13.76
N TYR A 226 -23.53 12.97 -12.78
CA TYR A 226 -23.10 13.00 -11.36
C TYR A 226 -22.60 11.64 -10.86
N GLU A 227 -23.30 10.58 -11.23
CA GLU A 227 -23.03 9.21 -10.83
C GLU A 227 -21.64 8.72 -11.25
N ASP A 228 -21.13 9.20 -12.39
CA ASP A 228 -19.82 8.80 -12.93
C ASP A 228 -18.65 9.57 -12.28
N VAL A 229 -18.92 10.71 -11.66
CA VAL A 229 -17.87 11.61 -11.13
C VAL A 229 -17.94 11.80 -9.62
N VAL A 230 -18.98 11.31 -8.95
CA VAL A 230 -19.23 11.54 -7.53
C VAL A 230 -18.05 11.08 -6.66
N ASP A 231 -17.48 9.91 -6.91
CA ASP A 231 -16.36 9.40 -6.14
C ASP A 231 -15.12 10.31 -6.26
N GLY A 232 -14.82 10.77 -7.46
CA GLY A 232 -13.73 11.73 -7.68
C GLY A 232 -13.99 13.10 -7.03
N ILE A 233 -15.25 13.55 -6.98
CA ILE A 233 -15.64 14.78 -6.27
C ILE A 233 -15.46 14.56 -4.76
N VAL A 234 -15.99 13.47 -4.22
CA VAL A 234 -15.88 13.13 -2.79
C VAL A 234 -14.42 13.08 -2.34
N GLN A 235 -13.54 12.41 -3.08
CA GLN A 235 -12.12 12.38 -2.78
C GLN A 235 -11.48 13.77 -2.76
N ARG A 236 -11.81 14.63 -3.72
CA ARG A 236 -11.30 16.02 -3.78
C ARG A 236 -11.81 16.90 -2.63
N ILE A 237 -13.05 16.69 -2.24
CA ILE A 237 -13.72 17.42 -1.17
C ILE A 237 -13.16 17.00 0.21
N LEU A 238 -12.98 15.70 0.44
CA LEU A 238 -12.45 15.18 1.72
C LEU A 238 -11.04 15.72 2.04
N HIS A 239 -10.27 16.11 1.02
CA HIS A 239 -8.93 16.63 1.22
C HIS A 239 -8.81 18.14 1.50
N LYS A 240 -9.83 18.99 1.24
CA LYS A 240 -9.60 20.46 1.29
C LYS A 240 -10.51 21.31 2.18
N GLU A 241 -11.82 21.18 2.17
CA GLU A 241 -12.69 22.14 2.88
C GLU A 241 -13.82 21.49 3.70
N ILE A 242 -14.31 20.35 3.27
CA ILE A 242 -15.45 19.68 3.90
C ILE A 242 -15.01 18.91 5.14
N ARG A 243 -13.75 18.53 5.24
CA ARG A 243 -13.17 18.05 6.49
C ARG A 243 -13.54 19.00 7.66
N ASN A 244 -13.51 20.30 7.43
CA ASN A 244 -13.83 21.29 8.48
C ASN A 244 -15.34 21.49 8.72
N GLN A 245 -16.17 21.46 7.68
CA GLN A 245 -17.63 21.62 7.83
C GLN A 245 -18.32 20.31 8.24
N GLY A 246 -17.89 19.18 7.70
CA GLY A 246 -18.38 17.86 8.11
C GLY A 246 -17.98 17.52 9.55
N ILE A 247 -16.75 17.82 9.94
CA ILE A 247 -16.29 17.64 11.32
C ILE A 247 -17.15 18.46 12.30
N GLY A 248 -17.52 19.69 11.97
CA GLY A 248 -18.39 20.51 12.83
C GLY A 248 -19.70 19.83 13.16
N LYS A 249 -20.40 19.25 12.15
CA LYS A 249 -21.65 18.51 12.37
C LYS A 249 -21.43 17.20 13.13
N VAL A 250 -20.34 16.49 12.84
CA VAL A 250 -19.96 15.28 13.59
C VAL A 250 -19.70 15.62 15.05
N ILE A 251 -18.93 16.68 15.34
CA ILE A 251 -18.66 17.12 16.71
C ILE A 251 -19.96 17.48 17.46
N GLU A 252 -20.88 18.19 16.83
CA GLU A 252 -22.18 18.51 17.47
C GLU A 252 -23.04 17.26 17.69
N ARG A 253 -22.97 16.27 16.81
CA ARG A 253 -23.58 14.96 17.03
C ARG A 253 -22.94 14.25 18.22
N LEU A 254 -21.62 14.14 18.25
CA LEU A 254 -20.86 13.46 19.31
C LEU A 254 -21.07 14.13 20.68
N LYS A 255 -21.17 15.46 20.74
CA LYS A 255 -21.51 16.18 21.97
C LYS A 255 -22.83 15.69 22.57
N ARG A 256 -23.84 15.44 21.73
CA ARG A 256 -25.15 14.93 22.19
C ARG A 256 -25.09 13.47 22.58
N GLU A 257 -24.49 12.66 21.74
CA GLU A 257 -24.41 11.21 21.94
C GLU A 257 -23.62 10.84 23.19
N TRP A 258 -22.48 11.50 23.40
CA TRP A 258 -21.57 11.25 24.54
C TRP A 258 -21.76 12.20 25.71
N ARG A 259 -22.93 12.84 25.84
CA ARG A 259 -23.31 13.68 26.98
C ARG A 259 -22.20 14.67 27.36
N TYR A 260 -21.70 15.42 26.36
CA TYR A 260 -20.71 16.47 26.60
C TYR A 260 -21.27 17.51 27.57
N THR A 261 -20.55 17.76 28.67
CA THR A 261 -20.95 18.72 29.71
C THR A 261 -19.82 19.73 29.91
N PRO A 262 -19.97 21.00 29.48
CA PRO A 262 -18.98 22.05 29.72
C PRO A 262 -18.98 22.48 31.18
N ASN A 263 -17.79 22.75 31.72
CA ASN A 263 -17.64 23.41 33.02
C ASN A 263 -17.37 24.90 32.78
N GLN A 264 -18.40 25.72 32.92
CA GLN A 264 -18.33 27.15 32.60
C GLN A 264 -17.26 27.87 33.44
N THR A 265 -17.17 27.57 34.74
CA THR A 265 -16.18 28.19 35.65
C THR A 265 -14.74 27.89 35.21
N GLY A 266 -14.45 26.65 34.84
CA GLY A 266 -13.12 26.27 34.35
C GLY A 266 -12.78 26.90 33.01
N ILE A 267 -13.77 26.97 32.10
CA ILE A 267 -13.62 27.60 30.79
C ILE A 267 -13.39 29.13 30.93
N GLU A 268 -14.19 29.81 31.74
CA GLU A 268 -14.05 31.24 31.98
C GLU A 268 -12.68 31.57 32.60
N GLU A 269 -12.23 30.77 33.56
CA GLU A 269 -10.91 30.92 34.14
C GLU A 269 -9.80 30.76 33.12
N LEU A 270 -9.87 29.72 32.29
CA LEU A 270 -8.93 29.48 31.20
C LEU A 270 -8.88 30.63 30.20
N LEU A 271 -10.04 31.10 29.73
CA LEU A 271 -10.12 32.18 28.74
C LEU A 271 -9.65 33.53 29.29
N THR A 272 -9.79 33.76 30.61
CA THR A 272 -9.41 35.03 31.26
C THR A 272 -7.94 35.04 31.68
N LYS A 273 -7.44 33.95 32.25
CA LYS A 273 -6.08 33.85 32.80
C LYS A 273 -5.08 33.19 31.87
N GLY A 274 -5.55 32.47 30.83
CA GLY A 274 -4.73 31.67 29.90
C GLY A 274 -4.29 30.32 30.46
N ASP A 275 -4.62 29.98 31.70
CA ASP A 275 -4.29 28.73 32.41
C ASP A 275 -5.32 28.41 33.49
N THR A 276 -5.54 27.12 33.78
CA THR A 276 -6.37 26.64 34.89
C THR A 276 -6.06 25.16 35.16
N GLU A 277 -6.20 24.73 36.42
CA GLU A 277 -6.14 23.30 36.78
C GLU A 277 -7.54 22.67 36.88
N ARG A 278 -8.61 23.47 36.74
CA ARG A 278 -10.00 23.00 36.85
C ARG A 278 -10.36 22.09 35.70
N THR A 279 -11.39 21.29 35.92
CA THR A 279 -12.09 20.58 34.84
C THR A 279 -12.67 21.60 33.86
N LEU A 280 -12.42 21.41 32.56
CA LEU A 280 -12.95 22.23 31.48
C LEU A 280 -14.27 21.68 30.96
N PHE A 281 -14.35 20.37 30.82
CA PHE A 281 -15.55 19.66 30.38
C PHE A 281 -15.50 18.18 30.79
N ALA A 282 -16.63 17.50 30.66
CA ALA A 282 -16.70 16.05 30.75
C ALA A 282 -17.37 15.45 29.50
N ILE A 283 -16.98 14.22 29.14
CA ILE A 283 -17.55 13.41 28.08
C ILE A 283 -18.00 12.09 28.73
N ASP A 284 -19.28 11.83 28.76
CA ASP A 284 -19.91 10.66 29.42
C ASP A 284 -19.37 10.43 30.86
N GLY A 285 -19.17 11.52 31.60
CA GLY A 285 -18.64 11.53 32.95
C GLY A 285 -17.12 11.49 33.09
N GLN A 286 -16.36 11.27 32.01
CA GLN A 286 -14.90 11.39 32.04
C GLN A 286 -14.48 12.85 31.98
N GLU A 287 -13.71 13.30 32.98
CA GLU A 287 -13.27 14.68 33.07
C GLU A 287 -12.04 15.00 32.23
N TYR A 288 -12.02 16.19 31.63
CA TYR A 288 -10.93 16.80 30.88
C TYR A 288 -10.51 18.09 31.55
N THR A 289 -9.33 18.08 32.15
CA THR A 289 -8.81 19.16 32.98
C THR A 289 -7.94 20.14 32.23
N GLY A 290 -7.69 21.31 32.82
CA GLY A 290 -6.74 22.30 32.31
C GLY A 290 -5.32 21.74 32.15
N GLY A 291 -4.88 20.83 33.03
CA GLY A 291 -3.59 20.16 32.88
C GLY A 291 -3.45 19.35 31.58
N ARG A 292 -4.51 18.61 31.18
CA ARG A 292 -4.55 17.94 29.89
C ARG A 292 -4.61 18.92 28.72
N PHE A 293 -5.38 20.00 28.86
CA PHE A 293 -5.42 21.07 27.87
C PHE A 293 -4.03 21.70 27.65
N LYS A 294 -3.29 21.98 28.70
CA LYS A 294 -1.95 22.56 28.66
C LYS A 294 -0.97 21.68 27.86
N GLN A 295 -1.04 20.34 28.05
CA GLN A 295 -0.25 19.40 27.26
C GLN A 295 -0.62 19.46 25.76
N PHE A 296 -1.91 19.53 25.44
CA PHE A 296 -2.39 19.68 24.07
C PHE A 296 -1.94 21.02 23.46
N ALA A 297 -2.15 22.12 24.19
CA ALA A 297 -1.86 23.49 23.74
C ALA A 297 -0.37 23.72 23.41
N ALA A 298 0.55 23.02 24.10
CA ALA A 298 1.98 23.15 23.90
C ALA A 298 2.43 22.81 22.46
N SER A 299 1.68 21.95 21.76
CA SER A 299 1.96 21.55 20.36
C SER A 299 1.06 22.23 19.32
N HIS A 300 0.15 23.12 19.74
CA HIS A 300 -0.85 23.75 18.88
C HIS A 300 -0.82 25.27 19.03
N PRO A 301 0.11 26.00 18.38
CA PRO A 301 0.28 27.45 18.54
C PRO A 301 -0.86 28.24 17.87
N MET A 302 -1.88 28.60 18.64
CA MET A 302 -3.02 29.42 18.22
C MET A 302 -3.64 30.15 19.42
N THR A 303 -4.72 30.90 19.24
CA THR A 303 -5.41 31.56 20.36
C THR A 303 -6.01 30.53 21.32
N VAL A 304 -6.03 30.85 22.63
CA VAL A 304 -6.54 29.95 23.70
C VAL A 304 -7.97 29.47 23.40
N LYS A 305 -8.82 30.36 22.87
CA LYS A 305 -10.20 30.01 22.48
C LYS A 305 -10.20 28.91 21.39
N ARG A 306 -9.39 29.09 20.37
CA ARG A 306 -9.31 28.12 19.27
C ARG A 306 -8.65 26.81 19.71
N GLN A 307 -7.64 26.89 20.58
CA GLN A 307 -7.05 25.71 21.21
C GLN A 307 -8.09 24.90 21.98
N LEU A 308 -8.97 25.58 22.75
CA LEU A 308 -10.04 24.92 23.50
C LEU A 308 -11.05 24.24 22.56
N GLU A 309 -11.46 24.92 21.49
CA GLU A 309 -12.36 24.35 20.47
C GLU A 309 -11.77 23.09 19.84
N GLU A 310 -10.49 23.12 19.47
CA GLU A 310 -9.79 21.97 18.89
C GLU A 310 -9.54 20.85 19.93
N PHE A 311 -9.26 21.21 21.18
CA PHE A 311 -9.11 20.24 22.26
C PHE A 311 -10.40 19.49 22.54
N VAL A 312 -11.55 20.19 22.57
CA VAL A 312 -12.88 19.57 22.69
C VAL A 312 -13.14 18.64 21.51
N ALA A 313 -12.91 19.12 20.29
CA ALA A 313 -13.11 18.31 19.08
C ALA A 313 -12.24 17.04 19.09
N LYS A 314 -10.95 17.19 19.35
CA LYS A 314 -10.03 16.04 19.45
C LYS A 314 -10.46 15.06 20.54
N SER A 315 -10.83 15.57 21.72
CA SER A 315 -11.24 14.72 22.86
C SER A 315 -12.49 13.90 22.54
N LEU A 316 -13.48 14.49 21.84
CA LEU A 316 -14.68 13.79 21.40
C LEU A 316 -14.36 12.72 20.36
N LEU A 317 -13.50 13.03 19.39
CA LEU A 317 -13.06 12.08 18.36
C LEU A 317 -12.27 10.92 18.97
N ASP A 318 -11.35 11.21 19.89
CA ASP A 318 -10.58 10.20 20.61
C ASP A 318 -11.48 9.33 21.51
N TYR A 319 -12.57 9.91 22.07
CA TYR A 319 -13.55 9.15 22.87
C TYR A 319 -14.41 8.25 21.98
N GLU A 320 -14.94 8.75 20.88
CA GLU A 320 -15.67 7.97 19.89
C GLU A 320 -14.81 6.82 19.36
N SER A 321 -13.56 7.09 18.98
CA SER A 321 -12.62 6.07 18.51
C SER A 321 -12.48 4.90 19.46
N ARG A 322 -12.31 5.18 20.75
CA ARG A 322 -12.13 4.14 21.77
C ARG A 322 -13.39 3.32 22.06
N ASN A 323 -14.56 3.82 21.66
CA ASN A 323 -15.85 3.18 21.90
C ASN A 323 -16.56 2.75 20.60
N LEU A 324 -15.91 2.91 19.45
CA LEU A 324 -16.48 2.65 18.15
C LEU A 324 -16.87 1.16 18.00
N ASP A 325 -16.01 0.28 18.48
CA ASP A 325 -16.20 -1.18 18.49
C ASP A 325 -17.34 -1.65 19.39
N LYS A 326 -17.66 -0.87 20.43
CA LYS A 326 -18.83 -1.14 21.28
C LYS A 326 -20.13 -0.68 20.65
N LYS A 327 -20.05 0.39 19.84
CA LYS A 327 -21.20 1.01 19.20
C LYS A 327 -21.58 0.32 17.89
N TYR A 328 -20.60 -0.20 17.14
CA TYR A 328 -20.77 -0.82 15.84
C TYR A 328 -20.10 -2.20 15.83
N PRO A 329 -20.90 -3.30 15.89
CA PRO A 329 -20.37 -4.66 15.92
C PRO A 329 -19.45 -4.98 14.72
N GLU A 330 -19.77 -4.45 13.54
CA GLU A 330 -18.98 -4.63 12.33
C GLU A 330 -17.57 -4.00 12.46
N VAL A 331 -17.44 -2.89 13.16
CA VAL A 331 -16.12 -2.26 13.44
C VAL A 331 -15.28 -3.15 14.35
N ARG A 332 -15.91 -3.79 15.34
CA ARG A 332 -15.22 -4.75 16.21
C ARG A 332 -14.59 -5.87 15.41
N TYR A 333 -15.36 -6.46 14.48
CA TYR A 333 -14.85 -7.55 13.64
C TYR A 333 -13.81 -7.06 12.64
N ALA A 334 -13.96 -5.84 12.11
CA ALA A 334 -12.97 -5.23 11.21
C ALA A 334 -11.63 -5.02 11.90
N LEU A 335 -11.64 -4.43 13.11
CA LEU A 335 -10.43 -4.23 13.92
C LEU A 335 -9.80 -5.56 14.30
N GLN A 336 -10.61 -6.51 14.76
CA GLN A 336 -10.13 -7.84 15.12
C GLN A 336 -9.47 -8.53 13.93
N LYS A 337 -10.10 -8.49 12.75
CA LYS A 337 -9.53 -9.06 11.53
C LYS A 337 -8.22 -8.39 11.15
N ALA A 338 -8.12 -7.07 11.20
CA ALA A 338 -6.90 -6.33 10.89
C ALA A 338 -5.75 -6.71 11.86
N ASP A 339 -6.05 -6.85 13.15
CA ASP A 339 -5.09 -7.30 14.16
C ASP A 339 -4.62 -8.74 13.91
N GLU A 340 -5.55 -9.63 13.57
CA GLU A 340 -5.27 -11.03 13.24
C GLU A 340 -4.45 -11.17 11.96
N ASP A 341 -4.78 -10.41 10.92
CA ASP A 341 -4.03 -10.38 9.66
C ASP A 341 -2.56 -9.93 9.90
N TYR A 342 -2.35 -8.95 10.78
CA TYR A 342 -1.00 -8.55 11.18
C TYR A 342 -0.25 -9.68 11.89
N LEU A 343 -0.89 -10.34 12.86
CA LEU A 343 -0.29 -11.45 13.62
C LEU A 343 0.05 -12.63 12.69
N ILE A 344 -0.85 -12.99 11.78
CA ILE A 344 -0.63 -14.04 10.78
C ILE A 344 0.55 -13.69 9.88
N LYS A 345 0.59 -12.46 9.38
CA LYS A 345 1.66 -11.96 8.51
C LYS A 345 3.01 -12.02 9.21
N GLU A 346 3.10 -11.50 10.42
CA GLU A 346 4.34 -11.45 11.18
C GLU A 346 4.82 -12.86 11.57
N MET A 347 3.90 -13.73 11.99
CA MET A 347 4.23 -15.11 12.31
C MET A 347 4.68 -15.90 11.08
N THR A 348 4.01 -15.71 9.94
CA THR A 348 4.41 -16.30 8.66
C THR A 348 5.80 -15.80 8.24
N ARG A 349 6.07 -14.51 8.43
CA ARG A 349 7.38 -13.93 8.17
C ARG A 349 8.48 -14.64 8.98
N GLN A 350 8.23 -14.86 10.27
CA GLN A 350 9.21 -15.49 11.17
C GLN A 350 9.39 -17.00 10.93
N LYS A 351 8.29 -17.73 10.73
CA LYS A 351 8.30 -19.19 10.60
C LYS A 351 8.62 -19.68 9.20
N VAL A 352 8.32 -18.89 8.18
CA VAL A 352 8.39 -19.33 6.78
C VAL A 352 9.32 -18.45 5.95
N GLU A 353 9.09 -17.12 5.92
CA GLU A 353 9.78 -16.25 4.97
C GLU A 353 11.25 -16.04 5.32
N LEU A 354 11.55 -15.69 6.57
CA LEU A 354 12.94 -15.48 7.01
C LEU A 354 13.77 -16.77 6.92
N PRO A 355 13.29 -17.95 7.33
CA PRO A 355 14.00 -19.20 7.11
C PRO A 355 14.19 -19.51 5.62
N ALA A 356 13.15 -19.35 4.78
CA ALA A 356 13.28 -19.59 3.35
C ALA A 356 14.33 -18.68 2.67
N MET A 357 14.56 -17.50 3.20
CA MET A 357 15.59 -16.57 2.68
C MET A 357 16.98 -16.86 3.22
N ASN A 358 17.12 -17.22 4.50
CA ASN A 358 18.38 -17.16 5.24
C ASN A 358 18.92 -18.53 5.69
N ASP A 359 18.09 -19.56 5.75
CA ASP A 359 18.51 -20.90 6.19
C ASP A 359 19.27 -21.65 5.08
N ARG A 360 20.57 -21.37 5.00
CA ARG A 360 21.45 -22.00 4.00
C ARG A 360 21.50 -23.53 4.12
N ALA A 361 21.44 -24.05 5.35
CA ALA A 361 21.51 -25.50 5.59
C ALA A 361 20.20 -26.18 5.18
N GLY A 362 19.06 -25.58 5.53
CA GLY A 362 17.74 -26.05 5.12
C GLY A 362 17.56 -26.02 3.61
N LEU A 363 17.95 -24.91 2.95
CA LEU A 363 17.89 -24.79 1.49
C LEU A 363 18.76 -25.86 0.79
N ALA A 364 19.97 -26.08 1.26
CA ALA A 364 20.85 -27.11 0.70
C ALA A 364 20.28 -28.52 0.92
N THR A 365 19.72 -28.79 2.09
CA THR A 365 19.10 -30.07 2.43
C THR A 365 17.86 -30.31 1.59
N TYR A 366 16.98 -29.33 1.50
CA TYR A 366 15.76 -29.38 0.69
C TYR A 366 16.09 -29.65 -0.79
N PHE A 367 17.03 -28.88 -1.35
CA PHE A 367 17.50 -29.09 -2.73
C PHE A 367 18.06 -30.50 -2.95
N LYS A 368 18.83 -31.03 -2.00
CA LYS A 368 19.40 -32.38 -2.12
C LYS A 368 18.32 -33.46 -2.25
N PHE A 369 17.25 -33.36 -1.45
CA PHE A 369 16.14 -34.32 -1.50
C PHE A 369 15.23 -34.13 -2.72
N HIS A 370 15.15 -32.91 -3.26
CA HIS A 370 14.29 -32.52 -4.38
C HIS A 370 15.08 -32.21 -5.67
N SER A 371 16.33 -32.67 -5.78
CA SER A 371 17.22 -32.35 -6.91
C SER A 371 16.67 -32.77 -8.28
N SER A 372 15.81 -33.80 -8.32
CA SER A 372 15.11 -34.20 -9.54
C SER A 372 14.18 -33.15 -10.10
N ASP A 373 13.62 -32.30 -9.27
CA ASP A 373 12.59 -31.31 -9.63
C ASP A 373 13.22 -30.05 -10.26
N TYR A 374 14.54 -29.92 -10.12
CA TYR A 374 15.32 -28.81 -10.66
C TYR A 374 16.10 -29.19 -11.93
N ARG A 375 15.82 -30.35 -12.55
CA ARG A 375 16.41 -30.70 -13.84
C ARG A 375 16.04 -29.69 -14.92
N TRP A 376 16.99 -29.48 -15.80
CA TRP A 376 16.76 -28.67 -17.01
C TRP A 376 16.08 -29.52 -18.11
N ASP A 377 15.31 -28.90 -18.96
CA ASP A 377 14.64 -29.56 -20.11
C ASP A 377 15.65 -30.18 -21.09
N SER A 378 16.82 -29.53 -21.20
CA SER A 378 17.94 -30.05 -21.98
C SER A 378 19.23 -29.99 -21.16
N PRO A 379 20.16 -30.94 -21.38
CA PRO A 379 21.46 -30.91 -20.67
C PRO A 379 22.23 -29.65 -20.97
N ARG A 380 22.84 -29.05 -19.93
CA ARG A 380 23.74 -27.89 -20.04
C ARG A 380 25.19 -28.31 -19.84
N TYR A 381 26.12 -27.53 -20.37
CA TYR A 381 27.55 -27.72 -20.14
C TYR A 381 28.05 -26.77 -19.08
N LYS A 382 28.51 -27.30 -17.95
CA LYS A 382 29.11 -26.54 -16.86
C LYS A 382 30.63 -26.64 -16.93
N GLY A 383 31.31 -25.49 -17.05
CA GLY A 383 32.75 -25.48 -17.17
C GLY A 383 33.33 -24.13 -17.56
N VAL A 384 34.55 -24.19 -18.08
CA VAL A 384 35.27 -23.03 -18.59
C VAL A 384 35.60 -23.19 -20.08
N VAL A 385 35.45 -22.08 -20.82
CA VAL A 385 35.94 -21.90 -22.17
C VAL A 385 37.21 -21.06 -22.05
N LEU A 386 38.32 -21.55 -22.57
CA LEU A 386 39.63 -20.89 -22.52
C LEU A 386 40.07 -20.55 -23.92
N HIS A 387 40.29 -19.28 -24.18
CA HIS A 387 40.90 -18.80 -25.41
C HIS A 387 42.37 -18.50 -25.11
N CYS A 388 43.28 -19.13 -25.78
CA CYS A 388 44.70 -19.12 -25.48
C CYS A 388 45.49 -18.52 -26.64
N ALA A 389 46.55 -17.76 -26.34
CA ALA A 389 47.42 -17.15 -27.32
C ALA A 389 48.16 -18.17 -28.18
N ASP A 390 48.53 -19.33 -27.63
CA ASP A 390 49.20 -20.40 -28.35
C ASP A 390 48.77 -21.81 -27.90
N LYS A 391 49.14 -22.83 -28.72
CA LYS A 391 48.77 -24.23 -28.52
C LYS A 391 49.45 -24.88 -27.29
N LYS A 392 50.63 -24.38 -26.87
CA LYS A 392 51.35 -24.90 -25.69
C LYS A 392 50.63 -24.47 -24.41
N ILE A 393 50.21 -23.19 -24.37
CA ILE A 393 49.39 -22.63 -23.28
C ILE A 393 48.08 -23.40 -23.16
N ALA A 394 47.38 -23.62 -24.26
CA ALA A 394 46.12 -24.36 -24.28
C ALA A 394 46.27 -25.78 -23.69
N LYS A 395 47.29 -26.53 -24.11
CA LYS A 395 47.62 -27.87 -23.58
C LYS A 395 47.95 -27.83 -22.08
N ARG A 396 48.77 -26.86 -21.65
CA ARG A 396 49.20 -26.68 -20.26
C ARG A 396 48.02 -26.32 -19.35
N ALA A 397 47.17 -25.38 -19.76
CA ALA A 397 45.98 -25.00 -19.05
C ALA A 397 45.01 -26.18 -18.87
N LYS A 398 44.71 -26.92 -19.96
CA LYS A 398 43.84 -28.10 -19.91
C LYS A 398 44.39 -29.21 -18.97
N LYS A 399 45.70 -29.43 -18.98
CA LYS A 399 46.37 -30.44 -18.08
C LYS A 399 46.30 -29.99 -16.61
N MET A 400 46.43 -28.69 -16.35
CA MET A 400 46.35 -28.14 -15.01
C MET A 400 44.95 -28.28 -14.42
N LEU A 401 43.92 -27.89 -15.16
CA LEU A 401 42.52 -27.89 -14.72
C LEU A 401 42.02 -29.32 -14.40
N LYS A 402 42.49 -30.34 -15.11
CA LYS A 402 42.13 -31.74 -14.82
C LYS A 402 42.59 -32.22 -13.44
N LYS A 403 43.51 -31.51 -12.79
CA LYS A 403 44.10 -31.87 -11.48
C LYS A 403 43.55 -31.03 -10.34
N LEU A 404 42.74 -30.00 -10.64
CA LEU A 404 42.24 -29.04 -9.67
C LEU A 404 40.73 -29.15 -9.50
N PRO A 405 40.19 -28.86 -8.32
CA PRO A 405 38.77 -28.62 -8.10
C PRO A 405 38.26 -27.47 -8.99
N SER A 406 37.01 -27.57 -9.42
CA SER A 406 36.46 -26.60 -10.38
C SER A 406 36.31 -25.18 -9.85
N ASP A 407 36.17 -25.00 -8.55
CA ASP A 407 36.11 -23.72 -7.83
C ASP A 407 37.45 -22.95 -7.85
N GLU A 408 38.56 -23.66 -7.96
CA GLU A 408 39.88 -23.06 -8.04
C GLU A 408 40.32 -22.70 -9.49
N TRP A 409 39.61 -23.16 -10.51
CA TRP A 409 40.04 -23.10 -11.90
C TRP A 409 40.39 -21.69 -12.36
N VAL A 410 39.49 -20.71 -12.17
CA VAL A 410 39.66 -19.36 -12.69
C VAL A 410 40.83 -18.66 -12.04
N ASP A 411 40.95 -18.75 -10.73
CA ASP A 411 42.02 -18.07 -10.00
C ASP A 411 43.40 -18.64 -10.32
N LYS A 412 43.52 -19.95 -10.40
CA LYS A 412 44.78 -20.62 -10.79
C LYS A 412 45.18 -20.31 -12.24
N LEU A 413 44.20 -20.24 -13.14
CA LEU A 413 44.41 -19.84 -14.53
C LEU A 413 44.90 -18.41 -14.64
N ARG A 414 44.26 -17.47 -13.93
CA ARG A 414 44.66 -16.06 -13.92
C ARG A 414 46.07 -15.88 -13.34
N GLN A 415 46.36 -16.52 -12.20
CA GLN A 415 47.68 -16.46 -11.56
C GLN A 415 48.79 -17.03 -12.43
N THR A 416 48.50 -18.11 -13.17
CA THR A 416 49.54 -18.81 -13.95
C THR A 416 49.79 -18.22 -15.32
N PHE A 417 48.77 -17.67 -16.01
CA PHE A 417 48.86 -17.29 -17.41
C PHE A 417 48.60 -15.80 -17.69
N ASN A 418 48.04 -15.07 -16.72
CA ASN A 418 47.73 -13.65 -16.84
C ASN A 418 48.49 -12.84 -15.77
N THR A 419 49.80 -12.80 -15.85
CA THR A 419 50.67 -12.02 -14.95
C THR A 419 50.75 -10.56 -15.37
N SER A 420 51.25 -9.66 -14.49
CA SER A 420 51.43 -8.22 -14.76
C SER A 420 52.31 -8.01 -16.02
N GLY A 421 51.72 -7.66 -17.11
CA GLY A 421 52.35 -7.38 -18.39
C GLY A 421 51.99 -8.29 -19.57
N ALA A 422 51.37 -9.45 -19.37
CA ALA A 422 50.96 -10.32 -20.46
C ALA A 422 49.69 -11.13 -20.16
N LYS A 423 48.57 -10.80 -20.81
CA LYS A 423 47.37 -11.62 -20.79
C LYS A 423 47.49 -12.70 -21.88
N LYS A 424 47.73 -13.95 -21.46
CA LYS A 424 47.94 -15.08 -22.38
C LYS A 424 46.68 -15.94 -22.57
N ILE A 425 45.68 -15.73 -21.74
CA ILE A 425 44.39 -16.44 -21.83
C ILE A 425 43.22 -15.50 -21.55
N GLN A 426 42.10 -15.75 -22.23
CA GLN A 426 40.77 -15.23 -21.88
C GLN A 426 39.93 -16.40 -21.38
N ILE A 427 39.13 -16.14 -20.32
CA ILE A 427 38.39 -17.17 -19.59
C ILE A 427 36.92 -16.79 -19.61
N GLU A 428 36.08 -17.70 -20.07
CA GLU A 428 34.62 -17.66 -19.90
C GLU A 428 34.24 -18.84 -18.99
N GLN A 429 33.56 -18.58 -17.87
CA GLN A 429 33.06 -19.62 -16.97
C GLN A 429 31.55 -19.53 -16.88
N GLY A 430 30.88 -20.68 -16.96
CA GLY A 430 29.41 -20.68 -16.89
C GLY A 430 28.81 -22.09 -16.97
N THR A 431 27.49 -22.09 -16.96
CA THR A 431 26.64 -23.23 -17.26
C THR A 431 25.83 -22.87 -18.51
N PHE A 432 26.21 -23.44 -19.66
CA PHE A 432 25.75 -23.06 -20.97
C PHE A 432 24.75 -24.09 -21.52
N ALA A 433 23.59 -23.62 -21.97
CA ALA A 433 22.69 -24.38 -22.83
C ALA A 433 23.18 -24.37 -24.28
N ASP A 434 22.65 -25.24 -25.14
CA ASP A 434 22.84 -25.17 -26.58
C ASP A 434 22.27 -23.85 -27.13
N GLY A 435 23.08 -23.08 -27.88
CA GLY A 435 22.76 -21.75 -28.38
C GLY A 435 23.23 -20.58 -27.50
N GLU A 436 23.72 -20.83 -26.28
CA GLU A 436 24.17 -19.75 -25.36
C GLU A 436 25.64 -19.36 -25.55
N ASN A 437 26.48 -20.30 -26.06
CA ASN A 437 27.91 -20.03 -26.27
C ASN A 437 28.42 -20.77 -27.50
N LYS A 438 28.74 -20.02 -28.56
CA LYS A 438 29.17 -20.58 -29.86
C LYS A 438 30.35 -21.58 -29.77
N TYR A 439 31.23 -21.43 -28.79
CA TYR A 439 32.36 -22.35 -28.60
C TYR A 439 31.92 -23.64 -27.95
N VAL A 440 31.02 -23.56 -26.98
CA VAL A 440 30.41 -24.72 -26.33
C VAL A 440 29.49 -25.46 -27.32
N ASP A 441 28.71 -24.72 -28.12
CA ASP A 441 27.84 -25.24 -29.14
C ASP A 441 28.62 -26.11 -30.11
N LYS A 442 29.69 -25.58 -30.70
CA LYS A 442 30.51 -26.36 -31.65
C LYS A 442 31.27 -27.51 -30.99
N LEU A 443 31.94 -27.24 -29.88
CA LEU A 443 32.89 -28.22 -29.32
C LEU A 443 32.21 -29.30 -28.48
N VAL A 444 31.07 -29.01 -27.86
CA VAL A 444 30.34 -29.94 -26.98
C VAL A 444 29.03 -30.43 -27.55
N PHE A 445 28.15 -29.51 -28.02
CA PHE A 445 26.83 -29.87 -28.54
C PHE A 445 26.85 -30.30 -30.00
N LYS A 446 27.92 -29.95 -30.72
CA LYS A 446 28.09 -30.26 -32.15
C LYS A 446 27.11 -29.47 -33.04
N SER A 447 26.70 -28.31 -32.56
CA SER A 447 25.85 -27.35 -33.27
C SER A 447 26.63 -26.07 -33.59
N GLY A 448 26.25 -25.37 -34.66
CA GLY A 448 26.87 -24.08 -35.03
C GLY A 448 28.35 -24.13 -35.41
N ASP A 449 28.91 -22.98 -35.66
CA ASP A 449 30.32 -22.74 -35.95
C ASP A 449 30.83 -21.50 -35.22
N PHE A 450 32.15 -21.37 -35.06
CA PHE A 450 32.76 -20.15 -34.49
C PHE A 450 34.06 -19.81 -35.22
N GLU A 451 34.37 -18.51 -35.28
CA GLU A 451 35.68 -18.04 -35.68
C GLU A 451 36.56 -17.87 -34.42
N PRO A 452 37.83 -18.29 -34.49
CA PRO A 452 38.80 -18.09 -33.44
C PRO A 452 39.03 -16.59 -33.16
N LEU A 453 39.29 -16.25 -31.90
CA LEU A 453 39.65 -14.88 -31.53
C LEU A 453 41.02 -14.54 -32.07
N LEU A 454 41.18 -13.40 -32.71
CA LEU A 454 42.45 -12.94 -33.35
C LEU A 454 43.65 -13.03 -32.41
N SER A 455 43.51 -12.56 -31.15
CA SER A 455 44.60 -12.57 -30.16
C SER A 455 44.71 -13.89 -29.39
N TYR A 456 43.71 -14.77 -29.48
CA TYR A 456 43.63 -16.03 -28.72
C TYR A 456 43.06 -17.16 -29.61
N PRO A 457 43.79 -17.58 -30.65
CA PRO A 457 43.21 -18.46 -31.68
C PRO A 457 43.00 -19.91 -31.23
N PHE A 458 43.50 -20.30 -30.05
CA PHE A 458 43.37 -21.67 -29.55
C PHE A 458 42.32 -21.77 -28.46
N THR A 459 41.15 -22.27 -28.79
CA THR A 459 40.06 -22.48 -27.83
C THR A 459 40.06 -23.91 -27.31
N VAL A 460 40.01 -24.07 -25.99
CA VAL A 460 39.79 -25.35 -25.31
C VAL A 460 38.73 -25.21 -24.25
N ILE A 461 38.00 -26.28 -24.01
CA ILE A 461 36.97 -26.34 -22.96
C ILE A 461 37.27 -27.45 -21.97
N VAL A 462 36.96 -27.16 -20.70
CA VAL A 462 37.10 -28.13 -19.59
C VAL A 462 35.85 -27.99 -18.73
N GLY A 463 35.15 -29.12 -18.57
CA GLY A 463 33.90 -29.21 -17.81
C GLY A 463 33.16 -30.49 -18.12
N LYS A 464 31.88 -30.54 -17.79
CA LYS A 464 31.02 -31.72 -17.98
C LYS A 464 29.60 -31.31 -18.40
N LYS A 465 28.92 -32.18 -19.16
CA LYS A 465 27.48 -32.06 -19.37
C LYS A 465 26.74 -32.48 -18.10
N GLN A 466 25.71 -31.73 -17.74
CA GLN A 466 24.84 -31.97 -16.60
C GLN A 466 23.39 -31.91 -17.01
N LYS A 467 22.53 -32.67 -16.29
CA LYS A 467 21.08 -32.68 -16.51
C LYS A 467 20.33 -31.73 -15.58
N GLY A 468 21.01 -31.16 -14.61
CA GLY A 468 20.49 -30.24 -13.61
C GLY A 468 21.60 -29.57 -12.82
N PRO A 469 21.29 -28.60 -11.95
CA PRO A 469 22.25 -27.91 -11.10
C PRO A 469 22.88 -28.87 -10.07
N ASP A 470 24.15 -28.65 -9.74
CA ASP A 470 24.85 -29.37 -8.66
C ASP A 470 24.64 -28.69 -7.29
N ASP A 471 24.28 -27.41 -7.30
CA ASP A 471 24.16 -26.58 -6.10
C ASP A 471 22.88 -25.76 -6.18
N TYR A 472 22.17 -25.64 -5.06
CA TYR A 472 20.91 -24.88 -4.97
C TYR A 472 21.07 -23.41 -5.36
N ARG A 473 22.27 -22.84 -5.19
CA ARG A 473 22.57 -21.45 -5.56
C ARG A 473 22.45 -21.17 -7.06
N GLU A 474 22.54 -22.20 -7.90
CA GLU A 474 22.36 -22.06 -9.34
C GLU A 474 20.88 -21.86 -9.75
N VAL A 475 19.96 -22.21 -8.85
CA VAL A 475 18.51 -22.11 -9.03
C VAL A 475 17.81 -21.58 -7.77
N ILE A 476 18.51 -20.69 -7.07
CA ILE A 476 18.16 -20.27 -5.72
C ILE A 476 16.74 -19.73 -5.59
N ASP A 477 16.25 -18.98 -6.57
CA ASP A 477 14.90 -18.39 -6.51
C ASP A 477 13.81 -19.45 -6.57
N ARG A 478 14.01 -20.49 -7.40
CA ARG A 478 13.10 -21.64 -7.46
C ARG A 478 13.13 -22.42 -6.14
N VAL A 479 14.33 -22.73 -5.64
CA VAL A 479 14.49 -23.48 -4.39
C VAL A 479 13.89 -22.70 -3.21
N ARG A 480 14.09 -21.40 -3.13
CA ARG A 480 13.48 -20.56 -2.08
C ARG A 480 11.96 -20.58 -2.13
N LYS A 481 11.38 -20.48 -3.33
CA LYS A 481 9.93 -20.54 -3.51
C LYS A 481 9.37 -21.87 -3.02
N ASP A 482 9.97 -22.97 -3.44
CA ASP A 482 9.51 -24.31 -3.11
C ASP A 482 9.75 -24.63 -1.63
N TYR A 483 10.90 -24.23 -1.09
CA TYR A 483 11.23 -24.39 0.33
C TYR A 483 10.30 -23.56 1.22
N ARG A 484 9.90 -22.36 0.78
CA ARG A 484 8.88 -21.57 1.47
C ARG A 484 7.55 -22.33 1.57
N SER A 485 7.08 -22.93 0.47
CA SER A 485 5.85 -23.74 0.46
C SER A 485 5.97 -24.97 1.34
N TYR A 486 7.14 -25.61 1.35
CA TYR A 486 7.44 -26.74 2.23
C TYR A 486 7.37 -26.33 3.72
N LEU A 487 8.00 -25.22 4.09
CA LEU A 487 7.99 -24.71 5.46
C LEU A 487 6.57 -24.35 5.93
N ASP A 488 5.77 -23.70 5.09
CA ASP A 488 4.37 -23.39 5.42
C ASP A 488 3.56 -24.67 5.62
N THR A 489 3.73 -25.67 4.77
CA THR A 489 3.08 -26.97 4.90
C THR A 489 3.48 -27.69 6.19
N CYS A 490 4.76 -27.67 6.52
CA CYS A 490 5.26 -28.27 7.76
C CYS A 490 4.70 -27.57 8.99
N TRP A 491 4.71 -26.24 8.99
CA TRP A 491 4.16 -25.45 10.09
C TRP A 491 2.65 -25.66 10.24
N MET A 492 1.90 -25.70 9.14
CA MET A 492 0.46 -25.99 9.21
C MET A 492 0.17 -27.40 9.74
N ARG A 493 0.99 -28.38 9.42
CA ARG A 493 0.88 -29.72 9.98
C ARG A 493 1.12 -29.71 11.48
N GLU A 494 2.19 -29.07 11.94
CA GLU A 494 2.50 -28.88 13.36
C GLU A 494 1.34 -28.25 14.13
N LEU A 495 0.76 -27.16 13.60
CA LEU A 495 -0.40 -26.49 14.20
C LEU A 495 -1.64 -27.39 14.24
N SER A 496 -1.89 -28.16 13.18
CA SER A 496 -3.05 -29.08 13.12
C SER A 496 -2.91 -30.28 14.05
N GLU A 497 -1.71 -30.80 14.25
CA GLU A 497 -1.41 -31.93 15.15
C GLU A 497 -1.46 -31.50 16.63
N SER A 498 -1.03 -30.28 16.94
CA SER A 498 -1.03 -29.73 18.30
C SER A 498 -2.31 -29.03 18.68
N GLY A 499 -3.13 -28.64 17.71
CA GLY A 499 -4.32 -27.82 17.89
C GLY A 499 -5.61 -28.63 18.01
N LYS A 500 -6.57 -28.07 18.74
CA LYS A 500 -7.93 -28.62 18.85
C LYS A 500 -8.91 -27.72 18.14
N VAL A 501 -9.61 -28.27 17.15
CA VAL A 501 -10.65 -27.54 16.38
C VAL A 501 -11.97 -28.27 16.53
N GLU A 502 -12.98 -27.59 17.05
CA GLU A 502 -14.35 -28.08 17.20
C GLU A 502 -15.27 -27.15 16.39
N ILE A 503 -16.02 -27.69 15.43
CA ILE A 503 -16.97 -26.93 14.61
C ILE A 503 -18.39 -27.41 14.88
N ASN A 504 -19.24 -26.49 15.29
CA ASN A 504 -20.69 -26.78 15.46
C ASN A 504 -21.38 -26.82 14.09
N GLN A 505 -21.63 -28.02 13.60
CA GLN A 505 -22.21 -28.24 12.28
C GLN A 505 -23.61 -27.66 12.13
N GLU A 506 -24.39 -27.62 13.21
CA GLU A 506 -25.77 -27.09 13.18
C GLU A 506 -25.75 -25.58 13.05
N VAL A 507 -24.85 -24.89 13.75
CA VAL A 507 -24.67 -23.44 13.59
C VAL A 507 -24.08 -23.11 12.19
N LEU A 508 -23.12 -23.91 11.72
CA LEU A 508 -22.53 -23.71 10.40
C LEU A 508 -23.56 -23.79 9.26
N LYS A 509 -24.56 -24.68 9.35
CA LYS A 509 -25.64 -24.77 8.36
C LYS A 509 -26.52 -23.51 8.30
N THR A 510 -26.55 -22.71 9.36
CA THR A 510 -27.33 -21.47 9.41
C THR A 510 -26.60 -20.25 8.79
N VAL A 511 -25.34 -20.40 8.42
CA VAL A 511 -24.56 -19.36 7.73
C VAL A 511 -25.10 -19.18 6.31
N ASN A 512 -25.54 -17.97 6.00
CA ASN A 512 -26.13 -17.66 4.71
C ASN A 512 -25.07 -17.55 3.60
N ASN A 513 -25.35 -18.16 2.46
CA ASN A 513 -24.54 -18.07 1.25
C ASN A 513 -24.82 -16.80 0.42
N ASN A 514 -25.58 -15.84 0.95
CA ASN A 514 -26.05 -14.64 0.21
C ASN A 514 -24.96 -13.59 0.07
#